data_35e7b58cb2d86394f3533e5abcd38755
#
_entry.id   35e7b58cb2d86394f3533e5abcd38755
#
_cell.length_a   1.000
_cell.length_b   1.000
_cell.length_c   1.000
_cell.angle_alpha   90.00
_cell.angle_beta   90.00
_cell.angle_gamma   90.00
#
_symmetry.space_group_name_H-M   'P 1'
#
loop_
_entity.id
_entity.type
_entity.pdbx_description
1 polymer ?
#
loop_
_entity_poly.entity_id
_entity_poly.type
_entity_poly.pdbx_seq_one_letter_code
_entity_poly.pdbx_strand_id
1 'polypeptide(L)'
;MNDHKKKQEDRKELMLNAPISRVIPKMAIPTIIAFLINSIYSLADTYFVSSLGTNATAAVSVNTSLDQLIMMAGSMLAMGANSYIARLLGQKNPQKASQVLSTAFFLAAGLGGLLMIFGCIFMTPMVRLLGATPTCEQYAIDYATYILLAAPFMATSFVMNQCLRSEGSATLSMIGMGFGGILNCILDPIFIFGLDMGVAGASLATAISKVVSFSILIFPYITKRSILHLSIKNFYFSRDIMTQIISVGSSSMFRSGLAVVAGILLNDIAGNYSDSVLAGIGVVNKIMMFPFSIILGFGSGFQPVAGYNWGAKQYDRVRESYRFSAWVSVIGGVIMAAILAIFSDPIIVLFAGTDPDMREIGNLSILLQSIALPIHGWVAMNNMLCVGLGNGKGAFLLATARQGSCFIPILYPIAFLWGAYGIASVQAVADILSLALAIPILIMMRKKISQAEKALFAGETAKIS
;
A
#
# COMPACT_ATOMS: atom_id res chain seq x y z
N MET A 1 22.06 17.10 -23.14
CA MET A 1 21.39 15.93 -23.76
C MET A 1 22.03 14.58 -23.41
N ASN A 2 23.35 14.49 -23.25
CA ASN A 2 24.06 13.24 -22.89
C ASN A 2 23.79 12.72 -21.46
N ASP A 3 23.69 13.59 -20.45
CA ASP A 3 23.59 13.18 -19.05
C ASP A 3 22.25 12.48 -18.72
N HIS A 4 21.16 12.87 -19.41
CA HIS A 4 19.85 12.22 -19.23
C HIS A 4 19.77 10.84 -19.86
N LYS A 5 20.35 10.65 -21.06
CA LYS A 5 20.42 9.33 -21.70
C LYS A 5 21.27 8.38 -20.89
N LYS A 6 22.39 8.85 -20.36
CA LYS A 6 23.27 8.07 -19.48
C LYS A 6 22.53 7.59 -18.23
N LYS A 7 21.80 8.47 -17.53
CA LYS A 7 21.00 8.10 -16.35
C LYS A 7 19.88 7.09 -16.68
N GLN A 8 19.31 7.15 -17.87
CA GLN A 8 18.31 6.16 -18.30
C GLN A 8 18.95 4.79 -18.59
N GLU A 9 20.12 4.79 -19.22
CA GLU A 9 20.89 3.56 -19.43
C GLU A 9 21.37 2.95 -18.11
N ASP A 10 21.88 3.77 -17.18
CA ASP A 10 22.30 3.33 -15.84
C ASP A 10 21.15 2.66 -15.06
N ARG A 11 19.92 3.18 -15.16
CA ARG A 11 18.74 2.57 -14.51
C ARG A 11 18.38 1.23 -15.14
N LYS A 12 18.44 1.14 -16.45
CA LYS A 12 18.17 -0.10 -17.19
C LYS A 12 19.23 -1.15 -16.88
N GLU A 13 20.49 -0.75 -16.86
CA GLU A 13 21.61 -1.63 -16.49
C GLU A 13 21.47 -2.11 -15.05
N LEU A 14 21.11 -1.22 -14.12
CA LEU A 14 20.82 -1.58 -12.75
C LEU A 14 19.76 -2.68 -12.68
N MET A 15 18.63 -2.53 -13.36
CA MET A 15 17.50 -3.46 -13.26
C MET A 15 17.79 -4.83 -13.91
N LEU A 16 18.59 -4.87 -14.99
CA LEU A 16 18.84 -6.08 -15.78
C LEU A 16 20.16 -6.78 -15.45
N ASN A 17 21.22 -6.04 -15.08
CA ASN A 17 22.58 -6.57 -15.06
C ASN A 17 23.23 -6.53 -13.66
N ALA A 18 22.84 -5.58 -12.79
CA ALA A 18 23.45 -5.48 -11.47
C ALA A 18 23.05 -6.67 -10.57
N PRO A 19 23.91 -7.10 -9.62
CA PRO A 19 23.60 -8.18 -8.69
C PRO A 19 22.28 -7.97 -7.96
N ILE A 20 21.48 -9.00 -7.81
CA ILE A 20 20.14 -8.95 -7.16
C ILE A 20 20.25 -8.43 -5.72
N SER A 21 21.31 -8.83 -5.01
CA SER A 21 21.60 -8.35 -3.65
C SER A 21 21.85 -6.85 -3.55
N ARG A 22 22.14 -6.17 -4.65
CA ARG A 22 22.32 -4.72 -4.72
C ARG A 22 21.07 -4.00 -5.26
N VAL A 23 20.40 -4.59 -6.24
CA VAL A 23 19.23 -3.98 -6.90
C VAL A 23 18.05 -3.91 -5.95
N ILE A 24 17.71 -5.04 -5.29
CA ILE A 24 16.52 -5.09 -4.42
C ILE A 24 16.64 -4.14 -3.23
N PRO A 25 17.73 -4.11 -2.44
CA PRO A 25 17.87 -3.12 -1.38
C PRO A 25 17.83 -1.67 -1.89
N LYS A 26 18.44 -1.37 -3.03
CA LYS A 26 18.42 -0.03 -3.63
C LYS A 26 17.00 0.43 -4.00
N MET A 27 16.11 -0.48 -4.33
CA MET A 27 14.70 -0.20 -4.60
C MET A 27 13.83 -0.25 -3.34
N ALA A 28 14.12 -1.20 -2.45
CA ALA A 28 13.31 -1.47 -1.27
C ALA A 28 13.54 -0.45 -0.14
N ILE A 29 14.79 -0.10 0.17
CA ILE A 29 15.10 0.81 1.29
C ILE A 29 14.40 2.16 1.15
N PRO A 30 14.48 2.89 0.01
CA PRO A 30 13.73 4.13 -0.15
C PRO A 30 12.22 3.92 0.00
N THR A 31 11.69 2.80 -0.50
CA THR A 31 10.27 2.50 -0.42
C THR A 31 9.84 2.23 1.02
N ILE A 32 10.61 1.47 1.80
CA ILE A 32 10.38 1.24 3.24
C ILE A 32 10.37 2.57 3.99
N ILE A 33 11.36 3.42 3.76
CA ILE A 33 11.44 4.75 4.39
C ILE A 33 10.19 5.57 4.07
N ALA A 34 9.73 5.59 2.81
CA ALA A 34 8.52 6.30 2.42
C ALA A 34 7.27 5.77 3.15
N PHE A 35 7.12 4.45 3.28
CA PHE A 35 5.99 3.86 4.00
C PHE A 35 6.07 4.12 5.52
N LEU A 36 7.27 4.07 6.11
CA LEU A 36 7.46 4.42 7.52
C LEU A 36 7.13 5.89 7.81
N ILE A 37 7.60 6.83 6.97
CA ILE A 37 7.23 8.25 7.09
C ILE A 37 5.71 8.40 7.00
N ASN A 38 5.06 7.69 6.07
CA ASN A 38 3.59 7.72 5.94
C ASN A 38 2.89 7.19 7.20
N SER A 39 3.42 6.16 7.83
CA SER A 39 2.90 5.61 9.09
C SER A 39 3.07 6.60 10.24
N ILE A 40 4.22 7.25 10.33
CA ILE A 40 4.52 8.24 11.38
C ILE A 40 3.61 9.46 11.23
N TYR A 41 3.46 10.00 10.01
CA TYR A 41 2.60 11.17 9.84
C TYR A 41 1.13 10.86 10.15
N SER A 42 0.64 9.65 9.80
CA SER A 42 -0.73 9.24 10.12
C SER A 42 -0.98 9.17 11.63
N LEU A 43 0.02 8.76 12.40
CA LEU A 43 -0.06 8.78 13.87
C LEU A 43 -0.01 10.21 14.42
N ALA A 44 0.87 11.06 13.88
CA ALA A 44 1.01 12.46 14.30
C ALA A 44 -0.29 13.25 14.03
N ASP A 45 -0.88 13.13 12.85
CA ASP A 45 -2.16 13.74 12.51
C ASP A 45 -3.27 13.32 13.48
N THR A 46 -3.39 12.01 13.75
CA THR A 46 -4.35 11.50 14.74
C THR A 46 -4.09 12.09 16.13
N TYR A 47 -2.83 12.23 16.54
CA TYR A 47 -2.46 12.80 17.83
C TYR A 47 -2.87 14.29 17.94
N PHE A 48 -2.54 15.11 16.93
CA PHE A 48 -2.88 16.52 16.94
C PHE A 48 -4.40 16.75 16.95
N VAL A 49 -5.14 16.01 16.12
CA VAL A 49 -6.60 16.12 16.08
C VAL A 49 -7.27 15.62 17.36
N SER A 50 -6.75 14.58 17.99
CA SER A 50 -7.31 14.07 19.24
C SER A 50 -7.30 15.10 20.38
N SER A 51 -6.37 16.05 20.36
CA SER A 51 -6.30 17.14 21.33
C SER A 51 -7.41 18.19 21.19
N LEU A 52 -8.13 18.19 20.04
CA LEU A 52 -9.28 19.09 19.80
C LEU A 52 -10.60 18.57 20.40
N GLY A 53 -10.59 17.37 20.98
CA GLY A 53 -11.74 16.76 21.63
C GLY A 53 -12.42 15.65 20.85
N THR A 54 -13.42 15.02 21.46
CA THR A 54 -14.08 13.82 20.95
C THR A 54 -14.83 14.01 19.64
N ASN A 55 -15.51 15.15 19.46
CA ASN A 55 -16.25 15.45 18.23
C ASN A 55 -15.31 15.64 17.04
N ALA A 56 -14.15 16.27 17.24
CA ALA A 56 -13.12 16.44 16.24
C ALA A 56 -12.51 15.08 15.82
N THR A 57 -12.20 14.24 16.82
CA THR A 57 -11.69 12.89 16.58
C THR A 57 -12.70 12.01 15.84
N ALA A 58 -13.99 12.11 16.17
CA ALA A 58 -15.06 11.40 15.47
C ALA A 58 -15.15 11.87 14.01
N ALA A 59 -15.07 13.16 13.75
CA ALA A 59 -15.10 13.72 12.40
C ALA A 59 -13.93 13.21 11.53
N VAL A 60 -12.71 13.15 12.07
CA VAL A 60 -11.55 12.60 11.36
C VAL A 60 -11.72 11.11 11.09
N SER A 61 -12.28 10.35 12.04
CA SER A 61 -12.58 8.93 11.83
C SER A 61 -13.55 8.69 10.67
N VAL A 62 -14.61 9.52 10.55
CA VAL A 62 -15.54 9.51 9.42
C VAL A 62 -14.79 9.79 8.11
N ASN A 63 -13.93 10.81 8.09
CA ASN A 63 -13.19 11.22 6.90
C ASN A 63 -12.05 10.26 6.52
N THR A 64 -11.55 9.44 7.44
CA THR A 64 -10.64 8.34 7.11
C THR A 64 -11.27 7.37 6.10
N SER A 65 -12.59 7.17 6.16
CA SER A 65 -13.32 6.37 5.16
C SER A 65 -13.33 7.04 3.79
N LEU A 66 -13.42 8.37 3.72
CA LEU A 66 -13.32 9.12 2.47
C LEU A 66 -11.92 9.02 1.86
N ASP A 67 -10.87 9.19 2.68
CA ASP A 67 -9.49 8.98 2.25
C ASP A 67 -9.27 7.57 1.68
N GLN A 68 -9.81 6.55 2.34
CA GLN A 68 -9.73 5.16 1.85
C GLN A 68 -10.42 4.99 0.49
N LEU A 69 -11.56 5.62 0.25
CA LEU A 69 -12.24 5.56 -1.05
C LEU A 69 -11.39 6.18 -2.17
N ILE A 70 -10.80 7.37 -1.92
CA ILE A 70 -9.90 8.03 -2.87
C ILE A 70 -8.67 7.14 -3.16
N MET A 71 -8.08 6.58 -2.10
CA MET A 71 -6.91 5.71 -2.20
C MET A 71 -7.21 4.38 -2.88
N MET A 72 -8.39 3.80 -2.69
CA MET A 72 -8.81 2.55 -3.35
C MET A 72 -8.82 2.71 -4.87
N ALA A 73 -9.48 3.77 -5.37
CA ALA A 73 -9.53 4.06 -6.81
C ALA A 73 -8.13 4.32 -7.39
N GLY A 74 -7.34 5.16 -6.71
CA GLY A 74 -5.97 5.47 -7.10
C GLY A 74 -5.06 4.23 -7.07
N SER A 75 -5.16 3.37 -6.06
CA SER A 75 -4.32 2.19 -5.89
C SER A 75 -4.55 1.13 -6.95
N MET A 76 -5.78 0.96 -7.43
CA MET A 76 -6.10 0.04 -8.53
C MET A 76 -5.33 0.45 -9.81
N LEU A 77 -5.45 1.70 -10.20
CA LEU A 77 -4.78 2.22 -11.40
C LEU A 77 -3.26 2.20 -11.22
N ALA A 78 -2.78 2.60 -10.06
CA ALA A 78 -1.35 2.70 -9.75
C ALA A 78 -0.65 1.34 -9.75
N MET A 79 -1.20 0.34 -9.04
CA MET A 79 -0.59 -0.99 -8.94
C MET A 79 -0.64 -1.73 -10.29
N GLY A 80 -1.77 -1.62 -11.01
CA GLY A 80 -1.91 -2.19 -12.33
C GLY A 80 -0.96 -1.58 -13.35
N ALA A 81 -0.85 -0.24 -13.38
CA ALA A 81 0.08 0.47 -14.25
C ALA A 81 1.54 0.13 -13.91
N ASN A 82 1.93 0.15 -12.63
CA ASN A 82 3.27 -0.23 -12.17
C ASN A 82 3.68 -1.61 -12.69
N SER A 83 2.81 -2.62 -12.50
CA SER A 83 3.05 -3.98 -12.98
C SER A 83 3.24 -4.05 -14.50
N TYR A 84 2.39 -3.38 -15.25
CA TYR A 84 2.44 -3.43 -16.71
C TYR A 84 3.61 -2.63 -17.28
N ILE A 85 3.88 -1.44 -16.73
CA ILE A 85 5.03 -0.60 -17.13
C ILE A 85 6.35 -1.33 -16.89
N ALA A 86 6.55 -1.96 -15.72
CA ALA A 86 7.77 -2.71 -15.42
C ALA A 86 8.03 -3.80 -16.47
N ARG A 87 7.00 -4.56 -16.86
CA ARG A 87 7.10 -5.58 -17.91
C ARG A 87 7.41 -4.99 -19.29
N LEU A 88 6.74 -3.88 -19.65
CA LEU A 88 6.96 -3.22 -20.95
C LEU A 88 8.37 -2.61 -21.05
N LEU A 89 8.89 -2.04 -19.98
CA LEU A 89 10.27 -1.54 -19.95
C LEU A 89 11.28 -2.69 -20.09
N GLY A 90 11.01 -3.84 -19.45
CA GLY A 90 11.78 -5.06 -19.66
C GLY A 90 11.75 -5.54 -21.13
N GLN A 91 10.60 -5.41 -21.80
CA GLN A 91 10.42 -5.70 -23.24
C GLN A 91 11.02 -4.63 -24.16
N LYS A 92 11.68 -3.61 -23.63
CA LYS A 92 12.24 -2.47 -24.40
C LYS A 92 11.16 -1.68 -25.17
N ASN A 93 9.95 -1.57 -24.63
CA ASN A 93 8.83 -0.83 -25.23
C ASN A 93 8.43 0.40 -24.37
N PRO A 94 9.23 1.46 -24.30
CA PRO A 94 8.95 2.64 -23.52
C PRO A 94 7.78 3.46 -24.05
N GLN A 95 7.47 3.34 -25.35
CA GLN A 95 6.34 4.05 -25.95
C GLN A 95 5.02 3.55 -25.39
N LYS A 96 4.79 2.22 -25.40
CA LYS A 96 3.58 1.63 -24.82
C LYS A 96 3.54 1.83 -23.29
N ALA A 97 4.69 1.79 -22.63
CA ALA A 97 4.78 2.11 -21.19
C ALA A 97 4.35 3.55 -20.89
N SER A 98 4.70 4.52 -21.74
CA SER A 98 4.25 5.92 -21.64
C SER A 98 2.74 6.07 -21.88
N GLN A 99 2.17 5.26 -22.76
CA GLN A 99 0.71 5.20 -22.95
C GLN A 99 0.01 4.67 -21.67
N VAL A 100 0.54 3.61 -21.06
CA VAL A 100 -0.01 3.05 -19.82
C VAL A 100 0.06 4.08 -18.68
N LEU A 101 1.20 4.76 -18.51
CA LEU A 101 1.35 5.84 -17.54
C LEU A 101 0.31 6.95 -17.75
N SER A 102 0.24 7.48 -18.99
CA SER A 102 -0.66 8.59 -19.30
C SER A 102 -2.13 8.19 -19.11
N THR A 103 -2.50 6.98 -19.54
CA THR A 103 -3.86 6.46 -19.33
C THR A 103 -4.20 6.33 -17.86
N ALA A 104 -3.33 5.72 -17.05
CA ALA A 104 -3.55 5.58 -15.62
C ALA A 104 -3.60 6.94 -14.89
N PHE A 105 -2.73 7.88 -15.28
CA PHE A 105 -2.70 9.24 -14.71
C PHE A 105 -3.98 10.01 -15.00
N PHE A 106 -4.42 10.09 -16.25
CA PHE A 106 -5.62 10.85 -16.61
C PHE A 106 -6.91 10.18 -16.09
N LEU A 107 -6.95 8.86 -16.03
CA LEU A 107 -8.06 8.16 -15.37
C LEU A 107 -8.09 8.43 -13.86
N ALA A 108 -6.94 8.43 -13.20
CA ALA A 108 -6.87 8.77 -11.77
C ALA A 108 -7.27 10.25 -11.52
N ALA A 109 -6.83 11.17 -12.38
CA ALA A 109 -7.25 12.57 -12.32
C ALA A 109 -8.76 12.71 -12.53
N GLY A 110 -9.32 11.99 -13.50
CA GLY A 110 -10.76 11.96 -13.78
C GLY A 110 -11.56 11.40 -12.61
N LEU A 111 -11.15 10.26 -12.05
CA LEU A 111 -11.83 9.66 -10.88
C LEU A 111 -11.72 10.56 -9.64
N GLY A 112 -10.55 11.12 -9.36
CA GLY A 112 -10.37 12.08 -8.27
C GLY A 112 -11.19 13.35 -8.47
N GLY A 113 -11.26 13.85 -9.72
CA GLY A 113 -12.11 14.98 -10.09
C GLY A 113 -13.61 14.70 -9.95
N LEU A 114 -14.05 13.50 -10.34
CA LEU A 114 -15.43 13.06 -10.11
C LEU A 114 -15.75 12.98 -8.62
N LEU A 115 -14.89 12.37 -7.82
CA LEU A 115 -15.06 12.32 -6.35
C LEU A 115 -15.10 13.73 -5.74
N MET A 116 -14.26 14.64 -6.21
CA MET A 116 -14.29 16.05 -5.80
C MET A 116 -15.63 16.69 -6.13
N ILE A 117 -16.07 16.62 -7.38
CA ILE A 117 -17.31 17.27 -7.84
C ILE A 117 -18.53 16.69 -7.10
N PHE A 118 -18.70 15.35 -7.12
CA PHE A 118 -19.83 14.71 -6.45
C PHE A 118 -19.77 14.87 -4.93
N GLY A 119 -18.58 14.77 -4.33
CA GLY A 119 -18.40 14.97 -2.91
C GLY A 119 -18.74 16.40 -2.48
N CYS A 120 -18.33 17.42 -3.24
CA CYS A 120 -18.68 18.81 -2.93
C CYS A 120 -20.18 19.12 -3.13
N ILE A 121 -20.84 18.52 -4.16
CA ILE A 121 -22.28 18.69 -4.40
C ILE A 121 -23.10 17.99 -3.33
N PHE A 122 -22.71 16.77 -2.94
CA PHE A 122 -23.43 15.93 -1.99
C PHE A 122 -22.70 15.82 -0.64
N MET A 123 -22.05 16.88 -0.18
CA MET A 123 -21.20 16.88 1.01
C MET A 123 -21.93 16.32 2.25
N THR A 124 -23.05 16.93 2.62
CA THR A 124 -23.82 16.53 3.82
C THR A 124 -24.34 15.09 3.74
N PRO A 125 -25.03 14.67 2.65
CA PRO A 125 -25.42 13.26 2.52
C PRO A 125 -24.23 12.29 2.57
N MET A 126 -23.10 12.67 1.98
CA MET A 126 -21.89 11.84 1.94
C MET A 126 -21.31 11.64 3.34
N VAL A 127 -21.09 12.70 4.12
CA VAL A 127 -20.52 12.55 5.47
C VAL A 127 -21.45 11.81 6.41
N ARG A 128 -22.77 11.96 6.26
CA ARG A 128 -23.77 11.17 7.01
C ARG A 128 -23.74 9.70 6.62
N LEU A 129 -23.61 9.38 5.33
CA LEU A 129 -23.47 8.00 4.84
C LEU A 129 -22.18 7.36 5.38
N LEU A 130 -21.12 8.14 5.55
CA LEU A 130 -19.85 7.68 6.13
C LEU A 130 -19.90 7.57 7.67
N GLY A 131 -21.02 7.91 8.31
CA GLY A 131 -21.25 7.72 9.73
C GLY A 131 -21.14 8.99 10.59
N ALA A 132 -21.21 10.19 10.00
CA ALA A 132 -21.23 11.41 10.78
C ALA A 132 -22.53 11.54 11.59
N THR A 133 -22.39 11.76 12.89
CA THR A 133 -23.50 12.07 13.79
C THR A 133 -23.83 13.56 13.74
N PRO A 134 -25.04 14.01 14.14
CA PRO A 134 -25.39 15.42 14.14
C PRO A 134 -24.42 16.32 14.94
N THR A 135 -23.74 15.77 15.95
CA THR A 135 -22.78 16.49 16.79
C THR A 135 -21.42 16.68 16.14
N CYS A 136 -21.00 15.79 15.23
CA CYS A 136 -19.71 15.90 14.53
C CYS A 136 -19.84 16.27 13.03
N GLU A 137 -21.07 16.41 12.52
CA GLU A 137 -21.34 16.65 11.10
C GLU A 137 -20.59 17.88 10.55
N GLN A 138 -20.65 19.01 11.25
CA GLN A 138 -19.98 20.22 10.79
C GLN A 138 -18.46 20.05 10.73
N TYR A 139 -17.86 19.44 11.76
CA TYR A 139 -16.44 19.14 11.77
C TYR A 139 -16.04 18.16 10.63
N ALA A 140 -16.94 17.20 10.33
CA ALA A 140 -16.72 16.26 9.24
C ALA A 140 -16.79 16.96 7.86
N ILE A 141 -17.70 17.90 7.68
CA ILE A 141 -17.81 18.74 6.47
C ILE A 141 -16.56 19.61 6.30
N ASP A 142 -16.13 20.27 7.38
CA ASP A 142 -14.95 21.17 7.36
C ASP A 142 -13.69 20.38 6.98
N TYR A 143 -13.52 19.19 7.50
CA TYR A 143 -12.41 18.29 7.13
C TYR A 143 -12.54 17.78 5.70
N ALA A 144 -13.70 17.25 5.30
CA ALA A 144 -13.95 16.67 3.98
C ALA A 144 -13.72 17.66 2.85
N THR A 145 -13.99 18.95 3.07
CA THR A 145 -13.88 20.00 2.06
C THR A 145 -12.48 20.05 1.45
N TYR A 146 -11.44 20.17 2.26
CA TYR A 146 -10.06 20.25 1.75
C TYR A 146 -9.54 18.92 1.21
N ILE A 147 -9.94 17.80 1.80
CA ILE A 147 -9.59 16.47 1.30
C ILE A 147 -10.17 16.22 -0.10
N LEU A 148 -11.44 16.59 -0.32
CA LEU A 148 -12.08 16.47 -1.63
C LEU A 148 -11.41 17.35 -2.68
N LEU A 149 -11.05 18.59 -2.33
CA LEU A 149 -10.31 19.47 -3.24
C LEU A 149 -8.93 18.89 -3.61
N ALA A 150 -8.31 18.15 -2.70
CA ALA A 150 -7.03 17.48 -2.94
C ALA A 150 -7.18 16.12 -3.64
N ALA A 151 -8.37 15.53 -3.75
CA ALA A 151 -8.59 14.19 -4.26
C ALA A 151 -7.96 13.91 -5.65
N PRO A 152 -8.03 14.80 -6.66
CA PRO A 152 -7.36 14.57 -7.94
C PRO A 152 -5.83 14.49 -7.81
N PHE A 153 -5.25 15.32 -6.95
CA PHE A 153 -3.81 15.31 -6.67
C PHE A 153 -3.39 14.07 -5.89
N MET A 154 -4.20 13.61 -4.95
CA MET A 154 -3.96 12.40 -4.18
C MET A 154 -3.95 11.16 -5.09
N ALA A 155 -4.98 10.97 -5.90
CA ALA A 155 -5.11 9.82 -6.80
C ALA A 155 -3.99 9.78 -7.85
N THR A 156 -3.66 10.92 -8.46
CA THR A 156 -2.58 11.02 -9.45
C THR A 156 -1.19 10.88 -8.84
N SER A 157 -0.96 11.41 -7.63
CA SER A 157 0.30 11.22 -6.90
C SER A 157 0.58 9.75 -6.64
N PHE A 158 -0.45 8.98 -6.30
CA PHE A 158 -0.30 7.54 -6.05
C PHE A 158 0.12 6.79 -7.31
N VAL A 159 -0.47 7.14 -8.47
CA VAL A 159 -0.08 6.58 -9.77
C VAL A 159 1.37 6.93 -10.12
N MET A 160 1.76 8.22 -10.03
CA MET A 160 3.12 8.65 -10.33
C MET A 160 4.17 8.01 -9.39
N ASN A 161 3.83 7.91 -8.11
CA ASN A 161 4.69 7.27 -7.11
C ASN A 161 4.99 5.81 -7.49
N GLN A 162 3.97 5.04 -7.87
CA GLN A 162 4.12 3.66 -8.31
C GLN A 162 4.86 3.54 -9.65
N CYS A 163 4.57 4.42 -10.62
CA CYS A 163 5.21 4.40 -11.93
C CYS A 163 6.70 4.78 -11.86
N LEU A 164 7.10 5.71 -10.98
CA LEU A 164 8.51 6.02 -10.75
C LEU A 164 9.30 4.81 -10.22
N ARG A 165 8.66 3.97 -9.39
CA ARG A 165 9.29 2.72 -8.94
C ARG A 165 9.47 1.72 -10.07
N SER A 166 8.50 1.58 -10.98
CA SER A 166 8.62 0.71 -12.15
C SER A 166 9.72 1.14 -13.11
N GLU A 167 10.11 2.43 -13.11
CA GLU A 167 11.23 2.96 -13.86
C GLU A 167 12.61 2.78 -13.16
N GLY A 168 12.65 2.18 -11.98
CA GLY A 168 13.86 2.08 -11.17
C GLY A 168 14.20 3.34 -10.36
N SER A 169 13.26 4.28 -10.22
CA SER A 169 13.44 5.58 -9.55
C SER A 169 12.82 5.62 -8.14
N ALA A 170 13.06 4.58 -7.33
CA ALA A 170 12.50 4.47 -5.98
C ALA A 170 12.85 5.65 -5.07
N THR A 171 14.05 6.21 -5.21
CA THR A 171 14.47 7.39 -4.42
C THR A 171 13.63 8.62 -4.72
N LEU A 172 13.28 8.89 -6.00
CA LEU A 172 12.39 10.00 -6.35
C LEU A 172 10.97 9.79 -5.82
N SER A 173 10.48 8.54 -5.89
CA SER A 173 9.22 8.13 -5.27
C SER A 173 9.22 8.39 -3.75
N MET A 174 10.31 8.03 -3.06
CA MET A 174 10.49 8.29 -1.62
C MET A 174 10.47 9.79 -1.30
N ILE A 175 11.23 10.59 -2.06
CA ILE A 175 11.31 12.04 -1.82
C ILE A 175 9.93 12.68 -1.96
N GLY A 176 9.17 12.35 -3.03
CA GLY A 176 7.84 12.91 -3.24
C GLY A 176 6.87 12.56 -2.12
N MET A 177 6.82 11.29 -1.74
CA MET A 177 5.90 10.81 -0.69
C MET A 177 6.37 11.23 0.71
N GLY A 178 7.68 11.11 1.00
CA GLY A 178 8.25 11.42 2.31
C GLY A 178 8.21 12.91 2.63
N PHE A 179 8.52 13.76 1.65
CA PHE A 179 8.47 15.21 1.84
C PHE A 179 7.04 15.68 2.15
N GLY A 180 6.02 15.12 1.45
CA GLY A 180 4.63 15.41 1.77
C GLY A 180 4.25 15.01 3.20
N GLY A 181 4.67 13.82 3.66
CA GLY A 181 4.42 13.38 5.04
C GLY A 181 5.10 14.25 6.10
N ILE A 182 6.36 14.62 5.88
CA ILE A 182 7.10 15.50 6.80
C ILE A 182 6.46 16.91 6.82
N LEU A 183 6.10 17.43 5.66
CA LEU A 183 5.45 18.74 5.56
C LEU A 183 4.11 18.76 6.29
N ASN A 184 3.34 17.69 6.19
CA ASN A 184 2.08 17.58 6.93
C ASN A 184 2.31 17.66 8.45
N CYS A 185 3.25 16.89 9.00
CA CYS A 185 3.58 16.94 10.44
C CYS A 185 4.00 18.35 10.92
N ILE A 186 4.58 19.17 10.03
CA ILE A 186 4.97 20.56 10.35
C ILE A 186 3.78 21.49 10.25
N LEU A 187 2.93 21.33 9.23
CA LEU A 187 1.80 22.23 8.99
C LEU A 187 0.62 21.98 9.96
N ASP A 188 0.42 20.73 10.41
CA ASP A 188 -0.66 20.38 11.34
C ASP A 188 -0.67 21.30 12.58
N PRO A 189 0.39 21.39 13.41
CA PRO A 189 0.36 22.25 14.59
C PRO A 189 0.23 23.73 14.26
N ILE A 190 0.75 24.17 13.10
CA ILE A 190 0.65 25.57 12.68
C ILE A 190 -0.79 25.94 12.36
N PHE A 191 -1.50 25.10 11.59
CA PHE A 191 -2.87 25.41 11.18
C PHE A 191 -3.89 25.08 12.26
N ILE A 192 -3.68 23.98 12.99
CA ILE A 192 -4.60 23.58 14.07
C ILE A 192 -4.56 24.58 15.22
N PHE A 193 -3.37 24.87 15.75
CA PHE A 193 -3.19 25.66 16.97
C PHE A 193 -2.73 27.10 16.67
N GLY A 194 -1.78 27.29 15.73
CA GLY A 194 -1.21 28.61 15.44
C GLY A 194 -2.19 29.56 14.75
N LEU A 195 -3.01 29.06 13.83
CA LEU A 195 -4.05 29.82 13.13
C LEU A 195 -5.47 29.54 13.67
N ASP A 196 -5.60 28.73 14.72
CA ASP A 196 -6.87 28.38 15.39
C ASP A 196 -7.95 27.83 14.42
N MET A 197 -7.50 27.11 13.38
CA MET A 197 -8.41 26.54 12.37
C MET A 197 -9.01 25.19 12.82
N GLY A 198 -8.54 24.62 13.91
CA GLY A 198 -9.03 23.34 14.42
C GLY A 198 -8.97 22.21 13.40
N VAL A 199 -10.06 21.48 13.24
CA VAL A 199 -10.17 20.33 12.32
C VAL A 199 -9.98 20.70 10.85
N ALA A 200 -10.47 21.88 10.43
CA ALA A 200 -10.25 22.41 9.09
C ALA A 200 -8.76 22.66 8.80
N GLY A 201 -8.00 23.06 9.84
CA GLY A 201 -6.55 23.23 9.75
C GLY A 201 -5.81 21.94 9.44
N ALA A 202 -6.17 20.83 10.08
CA ALA A 202 -5.59 19.51 9.84
C ALA A 202 -5.82 19.06 8.39
N SER A 203 -7.05 19.18 7.88
CA SER A 203 -7.36 18.81 6.51
C SER A 203 -6.71 19.72 5.47
N LEU A 204 -6.59 21.02 5.75
CA LEU A 204 -5.86 21.97 4.88
C LEU A 204 -4.37 21.63 4.83
N ALA A 205 -3.74 21.31 5.97
CA ALA A 205 -2.35 20.86 6.05
C ALA A 205 -2.13 19.62 5.19
N THR A 206 -3.04 18.64 5.30
CA THR A 206 -3.03 17.43 4.49
C THR A 206 -3.18 17.77 3.00
N ALA A 207 -4.13 18.59 2.61
CA ALA A 207 -4.35 18.99 1.23
C ALA A 207 -3.11 19.67 0.62
N ILE A 208 -2.52 20.64 1.30
CA ILE A 208 -1.30 21.32 0.85
C ILE A 208 -0.16 20.32 0.70
N SER A 209 0.04 19.45 1.67
CA SER A 209 1.10 18.43 1.67
C SER A 209 0.95 17.45 0.50
N LYS A 210 -0.28 17.08 0.14
CA LYS A 210 -0.56 16.23 -1.03
C LYS A 210 -0.33 16.97 -2.35
N VAL A 211 -0.66 18.25 -2.46
CA VAL A 211 -0.36 19.07 -3.64
C VAL A 211 1.15 19.26 -3.82
N VAL A 212 1.89 19.48 -2.74
CA VAL A 212 3.37 19.56 -2.79
C VAL A 212 3.98 18.22 -3.18
N SER A 213 3.51 17.11 -2.60
CA SER A 213 3.90 15.75 -3.01
C SER A 213 3.65 15.51 -4.50
N PHE A 214 2.47 15.87 -4.99
CA PHE A 214 2.13 15.83 -6.41
C PHE A 214 3.13 16.62 -7.26
N SER A 215 3.44 17.85 -6.86
CA SER A 215 4.35 18.73 -7.59
C SER A 215 5.77 18.16 -7.69
N ILE A 216 6.24 17.50 -6.63
CA ILE A 216 7.54 16.81 -6.62
C ILE A 216 7.52 15.59 -7.55
N LEU A 217 6.43 14.80 -7.50
CA LEU A 217 6.31 13.55 -8.27
C LEU A 217 6.10 13.81 -9.78
N ILE A 218 5.42 14.89 -10.16
CA ILE A 218 5.22 15.23 -11.56
C ILE A 218 6.45 15.89 -12.20
N PHE A 219 7.31 16.52 -11.39
CA PHE A 219 8.48 17.25 -11.87
C PHE A 219 9.41 16.45 -12.80
N PRO A 220 9.76 15.17 -12.52
CA PRO A 220 10.57 14.35 -13.44
C PRO A 220 9.92 14.13 -14.81
N TYR A 221 8.59 14.07 -14.87
CA TYR A 221 7.84 13.89 -16.11
C TYR A 221 7.80 15.17 -16.95
N ILE A 222 7.56 16.32 -16.31
CA ILE A 222 7.54 17.64 -16.99
C ILE A 222 8.95 17.99 -17.49
N THR A 223 9.99 17.76 -16.70
CA THR A 223 11.39 18.07 -17.05
C THR A 223 12.04 17.01 -17.93
N LYS A 224 11.28 16.00 -18.37
CA LYS A 224 11.76 14.89 -19.22
C LYS A 224 12.95 14.14 -18.61
N ARG A 225 13.05 14.11 -17.27
CA ARG A 225 14.07 13.34 -16.53
C ARG A 225 13.65 11.89 -16.29
N SER A 226 12.39 11.56 -16.53
CA SER A 226 11.86 10.21 -16.52
C SER A 226 12.12 9.49 -17.85
N ILE A 227 12.11 8.15 -17.83
CA ILE A 227 12.14 7.31 -19.04
C ILE A 227 10.80 7.42 -19.78
N LEU A 228 9.72 7.59 -19.03
CA LEU A 228 8.36 7.67 -19.55
C LEU A 228 7.96 9.13 -19.82
N HIS A 229 7.11 9.30 -20.81
CA HIS A 229 6.59 10.60 -21.20
C HIS A 229 5.11 10.73 -20.85
N LEU A 230 4.80 11.57 -19.86
CA LEU A 230 3.44 11.92 -19.52
C LEU A 230 2.93 12.99 -20.51
N SER A 231 1.89 12.65 -21.28
CA SER A 231 1.26 13.56 -22.24
C SER A 231 -0.17 13.12 -22.53
N ILE A 232 -1.05 14.10 -22.75
CA ILE A 232 -2.42 13.82 -23.21
C ILE A 232 -2.43 13.09 -24.57
N LYS A 233 -1.41 13.33 -25.42
CA LYS A 233 -1.25 12.63 -26.71
C LYS A 233 -0.97 11.14 -26.54
N ASN A 234 -0.44 10.74 -25.39
CA ASN A 234 -0.18 9.35 -25.05
C ASN A 234 -1.36 8.69 -24.33
N PHE A 235 -2.43 9.43 -24.05
CA PHE A 235 -3.66 8.85 -23.52
C PHE A 235 -4.27 7.92 -24.57
N TYR A 236 -4.31 6.63 -24.24
CA TYR A 236 -4.80 5.62 -25.17
C TYR A 236 -5.69 4.63 -24.42
N PHE A 237 -7.00 4.86 -24.51
CA PHE A 237 -8.00 3.99 -23.88
C PHE A 237 -8.19 2.73 -24.74
N SER A 238 -7.43 1.67 -24.45
CA SER A 238 -7.54 0.39 -25.14
C SER A 238 -7.95 -0.72 -24.20
N ARG A 239 -8.68 -1.71 -24.73
CA ARG A 239 -9.11 -2.90 -23.97
C ARG A 239 -7.90 -3.65 -23.40
N ASP A 240 -6.79 -3.73 -24.13
CA ASP A 240 -5.58 -4.39 -23.66
C ASP A 240 -4.99 -3.69 -22.43
N ILE A 241 -4.78 -2.36 -22.50
CA ILE A 241 -4.23 -1.58 -21.38
C ILE A 241 -5.15 -1.69 -20.17
N MET A 242 -6.46 -1.50 -20.34
CA MET A 242 -7.42 -1.55 -19.27
C MET A 242 -7.51 -2.95 -18.63
N THR A 243 -7.51 -4.00 -19.43
CA THR A 243 -7.53 -5.38 -18.91
C THR A 243 -6.28 -5.67 -18.07
N GLN A 244 -5.10 -5.24 -18.51
CA GLN A 244 -3.87 -5.43 -17.76
C GLN A 244 -3.84 -4.63 -16.45
N ILE A 245 -4.31 -3.37 -16.48
CA ILE A 245 -4.39 -2.52 -15.29
C ILE A 245 -5.41 -3.08 -14.29
N ILE A 246 -6.62 -3.38 -14.74
CA ILE A 246 -7.70 -3.85 -13.85
C ILE A 246 -7.39 -5.25 -13.31
N SER A 247 -6.89 -6.17 -14.16
CA SER A 247 -6.60 -7.54 -13.73
C SER A 247 -5.64 -7.62 -12.55
N VAL A 248 -4.59 -6.79 -12.54
CA VAL A 248 -3.61 -6.76 -11.45
C VAL A 248 -4.02 -5.75 -10.37
N GLY A 249 -4.49 -4.57 -10.79
CA GLY A 249 -4.83 -3.48 -9.88
C GLY A 249 -6.01 -3.78 -8.97
N SER A 250 -6.99 -4.59 -9.41
CA SER A 250 -8.11 -5.03 -8.58
C SER A 250 -7.65 -5.69 -7.28
N SER A 251 -6.51 -6.41 -7.31
CA SER A 251 -5.94 -7.01 -6.10
C SER A 251 -5.64 -5.99 -5.01
N SER A 252 -5.13 -4.81 -5.38
CA SER A 252 -4.83 -3.73 -4.42
C SER A 252 -6.11 -3.05 -3.90
N MET A 253 -7.08 -2.81 -4.79
CA MET A 253 -8.36 -2.21 -4.43
C MET A 253 -9.13 -3.10 -3.44
N PHE A 254 -9.29 -4.39 -3.75
CA PHE A 254 -10.02 -5.33 -2.89
C PHE A 254 -9.28 -5.59 -1.57
N ARG A 255 -7.94 -5.62 -1.57
CA ARG A 255 -7.17 -5.70 -0.33
C ARG A 255 -7.50 -4.55 0.60
N SER A 256 -7.50 -3.31 0.10
CA SER A 256 -7.80 -2.12 0.91
C SER A 256 -9.26 -2.10 1.38
N GLY A 257 -10.20 -2.43 0.50
CA GLY A 257 -11.62 -2.49 0.86
C GLY A 257 -11.92 -3.58 1.91
N LEU A 258 -11.36 -4.77 1.74
CA LEU A 258 -11.53 -5.85 2.72
C LEU A 258 -10.84 -5.55 4.05
N ALA A 259 -9.75 -4.80 4.05
CA ALA A 259 -9.11 -4.33 5.28
C ALA A 259 -10.04 -3.44 6.11
N VAL A 260 -10.77 -2.54 5.45
CA VAL A 260 -11.77 -1.68 6.12
C VAL A 260 -12.92 -2.53 6.67
N VAL A 261 -13.48 -3.42 5.86
CA VAL A 261 -14.58 -4.31 6.30
C VAL A 261 -14.13 -5.20 7.47
N ALA A 262 -12.96 -5.82 7.37
CA ALA A 262 -12.41 -6.65 8.44
C ALA A 262 -12.19 -5.86 9.74
N GLY A 263 -11.70 -4.61 9.63
CA GLY A 263 -11.52 -3.72 10.77
C GLY A 263 -12.84 -3.36 11.46
N ILE A 264 -13.88 -3.04 10.67
CA ILE A 264 -15.23 -2.75 11.22
C ILE A 264 -15.78 -3.97 11.96
N LEU A 265 -15.75 -5.16 11.32
CA LEU A 265 -16.24 -6.38 11.93
C LEU A 265 -15.46 -6.77 13.19
N LEU A 266 -14.15 -6.60 13.17
CA LEU A 266 -13.30 -6.86 14.34
C LEU A 266 -13.61 -5.94 15.50
N ASN A 267 -13.77 -4.64 15.22
CA ASN A 267 -14.10 -3.64 16.24
C ASN A 267 -15.51 -3.87 16.82
N ASP A 268 -16.48 -4.23 15.97
CA ASP A 268 -17.85 -4.55 16.42
C ASP A 268 -17.83 -5.73 17.40
N ILE A 269 -17.16 -6.82 17.03
CA ILE A 269 -17.05 -7.99 17.89
C ILE A 269 -16.27 -7.68 19.18
N ALA A 270 -15.14 -6.98 19.08
CA ALA A 270 -14.32 -6.62 20.23
C ALA A 270 -15.09 -5.73 21.22
N GLY A 271 -15.85 -4.75 20.71
CA GLY A 271 -16.71 -3.87 21.52
C GLY A 271 -17.85 -4.59 22.24
N ASN A 272 -18.37 -5.68 21.66
CA ASN A 272 -19.38 -6.51 22.30
C ASN A 272 -18.85 -7.31 23.51
N TYR A 273 -17.52 -7.49 23.62
CA TYR A 273 -16.90 -8.14 24.78
C TYR A 273 -16.60 -7.12 25.89
N SER A 274 -15.78 -6.10 25.60
CA SER A 274 -15.51 -5.01 26.54
C SER A 274 -14.76 -3.86 25.86
N ASP A 275 -14.84 -2.66 26.41
CA ASP A 275 -14.08 -1.50 25.98
C ASP A 275 -12.56 -1.73 26.10
N SER A 276 -12.11 -2.48 27.10
CA SER A 276 -10.71 -2.85 27.29
C SER A 276 -10.17 -3.74 26.17
N VAL A 277 -10.96 -4.73 25.71
CA VAL A 277 -10.62 -5.59 24.58
C VAL A 277 -10.54 -4.76 23.30
N LEU A 278 -11.53 -3.91 23.04
CA LEU A 278 -11.56 -3.02 21.87
C LEU A 278 -10.35 -2.09 21.85
N ALA A 279 -10.04 -1.45 22.98
CA ALA A 279 -8.89 -0.56 23.12
C ALA A 279 -7.57 -1.31 22.92
N GLY A 280 -7.42 -2.50 23.51
CA GLY A 280 -6.24 -3.35 23.37
C GLY A 280 -5.96 -3.72 21.90
N ILE A 281 -6.98 -4.20 21.18
CA ILE A 281 -6.87 -4.52 19.75
C ILE A 281 -6.55 -3.27 18.91
N GLY A 282 -7.15 -2.13 19.25
CA GLY A 282 -6.87 -0.84 18.60
C GLY A 282 -5.39 -0.43 18.70
N VAL A 283 -4.81 -0.57 19.89
CA VAL A 283 -3.38 -0.30 20.11
C VAL A 283 -2.50 -1.29 19.37
N VAL A 284 -2.83 -2.59 19.39
CA VAL A 284 -2.10 -3.62 18.66
C VAL A 284 -2.07 -3.32 17.17
N ASN A 285 -3.20 -2.93 16.57
CA ASN A 285 -3.27 -2.58 15.16
C ASN A 285 -2.34 -1.41 14.80
N LYS A 286 -2.23 -0.40 15.66
CA LYS A 286 -1.30 0.73 15.46
C LYS A 286 0.16 0.29 15.55
N ILE A 287 0.51 -0.59 16.49
CA ILE A 287 1.86 -1.14 16.64
C ILE A 287 2.23 -1.98 15.42
N MET A 288 1.33 -2.88 15.00
CA MET A 288 1.56 -3.78 13.86
C MET A 288 1.62 -3.05 12.50
N MET A 289 1.16 -1.80 12.41
CA MET A 289 1.29 -0.98 11.21
C MET A 289 2.76 -0.78 10.78
N PHE A 290 3.69 -0.69 11.74
CA PHE A 290 5.13 -0.51 11.44
C PHE A 290 5.77 -1.73 10.74
N PRO A 291 5.73 -2.95 11.30
CA PRO A 291 6.28 -4.12 10.62
C PRO A 291 5.58 -4.40 9.30
N PHE A 292 4.27 -4.17 9.18
CA PHE A 292 3.56 -4.31 7.91
C PHE A 292 4.04 -3.30 6.87
N SER A 293 4.31 -2.06 7.26
CA SER A 293 4.86 -1.03 6.37
C SER A 293 6.25 -1.42 5.85
N ILE A 294 7.08 -2.03 6.68
CA ILE A 294 8.40 -2.55 6.27
C ILE A 294 8.25 -3.68 5.25
N ILE A 295 7.37 -4.66 5.52
CA ILE A 295 7.14 -5.80 4.61
C ILE A 295 6.56 -5.33 3.27
N LEU A 296 5.56 -4.45 3.28
CA LEU A 296 4.94 -3.90 2.07
C LEU A 296 5.91 -3.01 1.30
N GLY A 297 6.71 -2.20 2.00
CA GLY A 297 7.74 -1.36 1.40
C GLY A 297 8.80 -2.20 0.69
N PHE A 298 9.28 -3.25 1.35
CA PHE A 298 10.23 -4.20 0.77
C PHE A 298 9.66 -4.90 -0.46
N GLY A 299 8.43 -5.42 -0.36
CA GLY A 299 7.73 -6.06 -1.47
C GLY A 299 7.49 -5.12 -2.66
N SER A 300 7.15 -3.86 -2.39
CA SER A 300 6.97 -2.82 -3.41
C SER A 300 8.27 -2.43 -4.11
N GLY A 301 9.42 -2.65 -3.47
CA GLY A 301 10.75 -2.52 -4.10
C GLY A 301 11.13 -3.73 -4.95
N PHE A 302 10.78 -4.94 -4.50
CA PHE A 302 11.01 -6.20 -5.23
C PHE A 302 10.15 -6.32 -6.49
N GLN A 303 8.87 -5.97 -6.42
CA GLN A 303 7.88 -6.17 -7.47
C GLN A 303 8.28 -5.62 -8.85
N PRO A 304 8.78 -4.35 -8.99
CA PRO A 304 9.24 -3.84 -10.27
C PRO A 304 10.45 -4.61 -10.83
N VAL A 305 11.37 -5.07 -9.95
CA VAL A 305 12.54 -5.86 -10.37
C VAL A 305 12.10 -7.17 -11.00
N ALA A 306 11.15 -7.89 -10.36
CA ALA A 306 10.59 -9.12 -10.89
C ALA A 306 9.89 -8.88 -12.24
N GLY A 307 9.07 -7.81 -12.35
CA GLY A 307 8.34 -7.45 -13.57
C GLY A 307 9.27 -7.08 -14.72
N TYR A 308 10.32 -6.32 -14.44
CA TYR A 308 11.30 -5.89 -15.45
C TYR A 308 12.08 -7.09 -16.02
N ASN A 309 12.59 -7.98 -15.15
CA ASN A 309 13.31 -9.19 -15.57
C ASN A 309 12.38 -10.18 -16.28
N TRP A 310 11.12 -10.30 -15.86
CA TRP A 310 10.10 -11.08 -16.57
C TRP A 310 9.86 -10.57 -17.99
N GLY A 311 9.69 -9.25 -18.14
CA GLY A 311 9.53 -8.60 -19.45
C GLY A 311 10.73 -8.79 -20.36
N ALA A 312 11.94 -8.77 -19.79
CA ALA A 312 13.20 -9.00 -20.50
C ALA A 312 13.50 -10.49 -20.78
N LYS A 313 12.61 -11.40 -20.39
CA LYS A 313 12.77 -12.86 -20.50
C LYS A 313 13.98 -13.43 -19.74
N GLN A 314 14.45 -12.73 -18.71
CA GLN A 314 15.54 -13.19 -17.82
C GLN A 314 14.96 -14.02 -16.65
N TYR A 315 14.52 -15.24 -16.96
CA TYR A 315 13.77 -16.07 -16.02
C TYR A 315 14.59 -16.52 -14.81
N ASP A 316 15.90 -16.75 -14.98
CA ASP A 316 16.80 -17.08 -13.85
C ASP A 316 16.89 -15.92 -12.87
N ARG A 317 16.99 -14.69 -13.36
CA ARG A 317 17.00 -13.51 -12.50
C ARG A 317 15.66 -13.29 -11.77
N VAL A 318 14.53 -13.65 -12.40
CA VAL A 318 13.23 -13.67 -11.72
C VAL A 318 13.24 -14.64 -10.55
N ARG A 319 13.77 -15.85 -10.73
CA ARG A 319 13.88 -16.86 -9.65
C ARG A 319 14.83 -16.40 -8.55
N GLU A 320 16.00 -15.87 -8.93
CA GLU A 320 16.99 -15.35 -7.98
C GLU A 320 16.42 -14.18 -7.16
N SER A 321 15.77 -13.20 -7.82
CA SER A 321 15.16 -12.07 -7.14
C SER A 321 14.05 -12.50 -6.19
N TYR A 322 13.23 -13.47 -6.57
CA TYR A 322 12.21 -14.02 -5.68
C TYR A 322 12.84 -14.75 -4.48
N ARG A 323 13.82 -15.64 -4.71
CA ARG A 323 14.48 -16.37 -3.60
C ARG A 323 15.12 -15.39 -2.61
N PHE A 324 15.88 -14.42 -3.11
CA PHE A 324 16.49 -13.41 -2.27
C PHE A 324 15.44 -12.65 -1.45
N SER A 325 14.37 -12.15 -2.10
CA SER A 325 13.33 -11.39 -1.42
C SER A 325 12.53 -12.23 -0.41
N ALA A 326 12.23 -13.48 -0.73
CA ALA A 326 11.54 -14.38 0.19
C ALA A 326 12.39 -14.64 1.45
N TRP A 327 13.68 -14.94 1.30
CA TRP A 327 14.58 -15.14 2.44
C TRP A 327 14.77 -13.90 3.29
N VAL A 328 15.02 -12.73 2.67
CA VAL A 328 15.18 -11.47 3.40
C VAL A 328 13.89 -11.10 4.14
N SER A 329 12.72 -11.32 3.54
CA SER A 329 11.44 -11.03 4.17
C SER A 329 11.14 -11.97 5.35
N VAL A 330 11.48 -13.25 5.25
CA VAL A 330 11.33 -14.21 6.35
C VAL A 330 12.29 -13.87 7.50
N ILE A 331 13.58 -13.67 7.20
CA ILE A 331 14.59 -13.30 8.22
C ILE A 331 14.21 -11.97 8.88
N GLY A 332 13.85 -10.96 8.10
CA GLY A 332 13.36 -9.68 8.62
C GLY A 332 12.11 -9.84 9.49
N GLY A 333 11.19 -10.71 9.07
CA GLY A 333 10.01 -11.07 9.86
C GLY A 333 10.36 -11.72 11.20
N VAL A 334 11.34 -12.64 11.22
CA VAL A 334 11.83 -13.27 12.46
C VAL A 334 12.48 -12.23 13.39
N ILE A 335 13.30 -11.35 12.85
CA ILE A 335 13.95 -10.28 13.64
C ILE A 335 12.89 -9.35 14.25
N MET A 336 11.92 -8.90 13.44
CA MET A 336 10.83 -8.05 13.93
C MET A 336 9.95 -8.78 14.94
N ALA A 337 9.68 -10.06 14.73
CA ALA A 337 8.94 -10.91 15.68
C ALA A 337 9.67 -11.00 17.03
N ALA A 338 10.98 -11.22 17.01
CA ALA A 338 11.80 -11.28 18.22
C ALA A 338 11.78 -9.93 18.98
N ILE A 339 11.95 -8.82 18.27
CA ILE A 339 11.88 -7.48 18.86
C ILE A 339 10.51 -7.25 19.50
N LEU A 340 9.43 -7.49 18.78
CA LEU A 340 8.07 -7.29 19.29
C LEU A 340 7.76 -8.24 20.45
N ALA A 341 8.21 -9.49 20.40
CA ALA A 341 7.99 -10.44 21.50
C ALA A 341 8.73 -10.02 22.78
N ILE A 342 9.97 -9.51 22.68
CA ILE A 342 10.74 -9.03 23.82
C ILE A 342 10.11 -7.77 24.42
N PHE A 343 9.63 -6.86 23.57
CA PHE A 343 9.09 -5.57 24.00
C PHE A 343 7.57 -5.50 24.05
N SER A 344 6.85 -6.62 23.85
CA SER A 344 5.37 -6.64 23.84
C SER A 344 4.75 -6.08 25.12
N ASP A 345 5.18 -6.58 26.28
CA ASP A 345 4.66 -6.14 27.56
C ASP A 345 5.00 -4.68 27.90
N PRO A 346 6.26 -4.21 27.81
CA PRO A 346 6.57 -2.79 27.97
C PRO A 346 5.78 -1.87 27.02
N ILE A 347 5.57 -2.26 25.78
CA ILE A 347 4.82 -1.47 24.81
C ILE A 347 3.34 -1.39 25.21
N ILE A 348 2.72 -2.51 25.54
CA ILE A 348 1.31 -2.52 25.93
C ILE A 348 1.08 -1.77 27.25
N VAL A 349 1.93 -1.93 28.25
CA VAL A 349 1.84 -1.21 29.53
C VAL A 349 1.84 0.31 29.34
N LEU A 350 2.59 0.82 28.37
CA LEU A 350 2.61 2.25 28.04
C LEU A 350 1.23 2.80 27.67
N PHE A 351 0.37 1.97 27.07
CA PHE A 351 -0.98 2.36 26.61
C PHE A 351 -2.09 1.87 27.53
N ALA A 352 -1.93 0.69 28.12
CA ALA A 352 -2.93 0.08 28.99
C ALA A 352 -2.98 0.72 30.40
N GLY A 353 -1.89 1.37 30.83
CA GLY A 353 -1.79 1.91 32.17
C GLY A 353 -2.03 0.83 33.23
N THR A 354 -3.13 0.94 34.00
CA THR A 354 -3.51 0.00 35.08
C THR A 354 -4.58 -1.01 34.65
N ASP A 355 -5.05 -1.00 33.40
CA ASP A 355 -6.08 -1.92 32.89
C ASP A 355 -5.50 -3.33 32.63
N PRO A 356 -5.83 -4.35 33.46
CA PRO A 356 -5.25 -5.67 33.33
C PRO A 356 -5.77 -6.42 32.10
N ASP A 357 -7.05 -6.26 31.75
CA ASP A 357 -7.66 -6.95 30.61
C ASP A 357 -7.08 -6.44 29.28
N MET A 358 -6.94 -5.12 29.15
CA MET A 358 -6.30 -4.50 28.01
C MET A 358 -4.85 -4.96 27.85
N ARG A 359 -4.11 -5.08 28.98
CA ARG A 359 -2.72 -5.56 28.98
C ARG A 359 -2.63 -7.01 28.54
N GLU A 360 -3.47 -7.89 29.09
CA GLU A 360 -3.45 -9.32 28.81
C GLU A 360 -3.78 -9.60 27.34
N ILE A 361 -4.91 -9.09 26.85
CA ILE A 361 -5.37 -9.33 25.46
C ILE A 361 -4.46 -8.64 24.46
N GLY A 362 -4.02 -7.42 24.73
CA GLY A 362 -3.09 -6.70 23.87
C GLY A 362 -1.74 -7.40 23.74
N ASN A 363 -1.16 -7.86 24.84
CA ASN A 363 0.10 -8.58 24.85
C ASN A 363 -0.01 -9.91 24.09
N LEU A 364 -1.05 -10.69 24.35
CA LEU A 364 -1.31 -11.94 23.63
C LEU A 364 -1.43 -11.69 22.10
N SER A 365 -2.17 -10.68 21.71
CA SER A 365 -2.38 -10.35 20.29
C SER A 365 -1.07 -9.93 19.62
N ILE A 366 -0.22 -9.12 20.28
CA ILE A 366 1.13 -8.78 19.74
C ILE A 366 1.96 -10.03 19.58
N LEU A 367 2.02 -10.91 20.58
CA LEU A 367 2.82 -12.14 20.53
C LEU A 367 2.40 -13.05 19.39
N LEU A 368 1.09 -13.32 19.27
CA LEU A 368 0.56 -14.19 18.22
C LEU A 368 0.78 -13.61 16.82
N GLN A 369 0.53 -12.32 16.62
CA GLN A 369 0.79 -11.65 15.34
C GLN A 369 2.29 -11.58 15.02
N SER A 370 3.14 -11.42 16.04
CA SER A 370 4.60 -11.44 15.87
C SER A 370 5.09 -12.78 15.34
N ILE A 371 4.60 -13.89 15.89
CA ILE A 371 4.92 -15.24 15.40
C ILE A 371 4.48 -15.43 13.93
N ALA A 372 3.39 -14.77 13.52
CA ALA A 372 2.89 -14.83 12.15
C ALA A 372 3.65 -13.91 11.16
N LEU A 373 4.47 -12.95 11.62
CA LEU A 373 5.18 -12.00 10.76
C LEU A 373 6.07 -12.65 9.68
N PRO A 374 6.89 -13.69 9.96
CA PRO A 374 7.68 -14.37 8.94
C PRO A 374 6.80 -15.00 7.86
N ILE A 375 5.66 -15.58 8.25
CA ILE A 375 4.67 -16.16 7.34
C ILE A 375 4.07 -15.07 6.47
N HIS A 376 3.62 -13.98 7.08
CA HIS A 376 3.07 -12.83 6.38
C HIS A 376 4.09 -12.26 5.37
N GLY A 377 5.35 -12.10 5.78
CA GLY A 377 6.42 -11.64 4.90
C GLY A 377 6.57 -12.51 3.67
N TRP A 378 6.57 -13.84 3.83
CA TRP A 378 6.69 -14.79 2.73
C TRP A 378 5.45 -14.74 1.80
N VAL A 379 4.24 -14.70 2.35
CA VAL A 379 2.99 -14.58 1.58
C VAL A 379 2.96 -13.26 0.80
N ALA A 380 3.39 -12.15 1.39
CA ALA A 380 3.51 -10.86 0.73
C ALA A 380 4.47 -10.90 -0.46
N MET A 381 5.62 -11.58 -0.35
CA MET A 381 6.55 -11.74 -1.48
C MET A 381 5.94 -12.57 -2.62
N ASN A 382 5.15 -13.61 -2.31
CA ASN A 382 4.40 -14.36 -3.32
C ASN A 382 3.34 -13.49 -4.02
N ASN A 383 2.64 -12.65 -3.28
CA ASN A 383 1.70 -11.68 -3.85
C ASN A 383 2.40 -10.71 -4.80
N MET A 384 3.54 -10.12 -4.36
CA MET A 384 4.31 -9.18 -5.18
C MET A 384 4.94 -9.83 -6.41
N LEU A 385 5.30 -11.12 -6.35
CA LEU A 385 5.70 -11.89 -7.52
C LEU A 385 4.54 -12.01 -8.52
N CYS A 386 3.34 -12.38 -8.07
CA CYS A 386 2.15 -12.46 -8.93
C CYS A 386 1.86 -11.11 -9.60
N VAL A 387 1.93 -10.02 -8.85
CA VAL A 387 1.77 -8.65 -9.35
C VAL A 387 2.84 -8.33 -10.39
N GLY A 388 4.11 -8.57 -10.09
CA GLY A 388 5.24 -8.31 -11.00
C GLY A 388 5.12 -9.05 -12.33
N LEU A 389 4.74 -10.33 -12.30
CA LEU A 389 4.58 -11.17 -13.50
C LEU A 389 3.22 -10.95 -14.21
N GLY A 390 2.35 -10.09 -13.70
CA GLY A 390 1.05 -9.80 -14.30
C GLY A 390 0.02 -10.91 -14.13
N ASN A 391 0.17 -11.76 -13.10
CA ASN A 391 -0.82 -12.79 -12.77
C ASN A 391 -1.90 -12.20 -11.86
N GLY A 392 -2.91 -11.56 -12.45
CA GLY A 392 -4.01 -10.91 -11.70
C GLY A 392 -4.78 -11.85 -10.79
N LYS A 393 -5.06 -13.10 -11.23
CA LYS A 393 -5.80 -14.09 -10.43
C LYS A 393 -5.02 -14.46 -9.16
N GLY A 394 -3.73 -14.79 -9.28
CA GLY A 394 -2.88 -15.11 -8.13
C GLY A 394 -2.70 -13.90 -7.21
N ALA A 395 -2.49 -12.71 -7.78
CA ALA A 395 -2.38 -11.48 -7.02
C ALA A 395 -3.67 -11.18 -6.24
N PHE A 396 -4.84 -11.33 -6.86
CA PHE A 396 -6.15 -11.11 -6.23
C PHE A 396 -6.37 -12.08 -5.06
N LEU A 397 -6.18 -13.39 -5.28
CA LEU A 397 -6.36 -14.40 -4.23
C LEU A 397 -5.48 -14.14 -3.02
N LEU A 398 -4.18 -13.87 -3.23
CA LEU A 398 -3.25 -13.61 -2.13
C LEU A 398 -3.48 -12.26 -1.45
N ALA A 399 -3.86 -11.23 -2.19
CA ALA A 399 -4.13 -9.92 -1.63
C ALA A 399 -5.39 -9.91 -0.75
N THR A 400 -6.40 -10.70 -1.12
CA THR A 400 -7.67 -10.79 -0.39
C THR A 400 -7.65 -11.86 0.71
N ALA A 401 -6.68 -12.79 0.70
CA ALA A 401 -6.62 -13.89 1.65
C ALA A 401 -6.59 -13.41 3.10
N ARG A 402 -5.65 -12.53 3.42
CA ARG A 402 -5.32 -12.13 4.79
C ARG A 402 -6.48 -11.44 5.54
N GLN A 403 -7.20 -10.54 4.88
CA GLN A 403 -8.25 -9.72 5.50
C GLN A 403 -9.65 -9.99 4.92
N GLY A 404 -9.75 -10.90 3.96
CA GLY A 404 -11.01 -11.30 3.33
C GLY A 404 -11.29 -12.77 3.54
N SER A 405 -10.90 -13.60 2.55
CA SER A 405 -11.31 -15.00 2.47
C SER A 405 -10.82 -15.88 3.61
N CYS A 406 -9.72 -15.54 4.28
CA CYS A 406 -9.25 -16.28 5.46
C CYS A 406 -9.70 -15.63 6.79
N PHE A 407 -9.78 -14.30 6.86
CA PHE A 407 -10.08 -13.58 8.09
C PHE A 407 -11.58 -13.56 8.42
N ILE A 408 -12.41 -13.05 7.50
CA ILE A 408 -13.84 -12.83 7.75
C ILE A 408 -14.59 -14.11 8.14
N PRO A 409 -14.40 -15.26 7.45
CA PRO A 409 -15.11 -16.48 7.80
C PRO A 409 -14.75 -17.07 9.17
N ILE A 410 -13.52 -16.84 9.64
CA ILE A 410 -13.06 -17.40 10.90
C ILE A 410 -13.29 -16.47 12.09
N LEU A 411 -13.52 -15.19 11.87
CA LEU A 411 -13.65 -14.17 12.89
C LEU A 411 -14.75 -14.51 13.89
N TYR A 412 -15.98 -14.74 13.40
CA TYR A 412 -17.12 -15.09 14.26
C TYR A 412 -16.97 -16.45 14.95
N PRO A 413 -16.62 -17.55 14.25
CA PRO A 413 -16.41 -18.84 14.91
C PRO A 413 -15.33 -18.81 15.99
N ILE A 414 -14.20 -18.18 15.74
CA ILE A 414 -13.09 -18.12 16.69
C ILE A 414 -13.45 -17.25 17.88
N ALA A 415 -14.09 -16.09 17.67
CA ALA A 415 -14.56 -15.22 18.73
C ALA A 415 -15.64 -15.92 19.59
N PHE A 416 -16.54 -16.70 18.98
CA PHE A 416 -17.54 -17.46 19.70
C PHE A 416 -16.95 -18.58 20.56
N LEU A 417 -15.93 -19.30 20.06
CA LEU A 417 -15.33 -20.44 20.75
C LEU A 417 -14.39 -20.01 21.89
N TRP A 418 -13.62 -18.94 21.70
CA TRP A 418 -12.54 -18.54 22.62
C TRP A 418 -12.66 -17.12 23.17
N GLY A 419 -13.77 -16.43 22.90
CA GLY A 419 -14.04 -15.09 23.42
C GLY A 419 -12.95 -14.07 23.05
N ALA A 420 -12.53 -13.26 23.99
CA ALA A 420 -11.51 -12.23 23.80
C ALA A 420 -10.16 -12.81 23.32
N TYR A 421 -9.77 -14.00 23.79
CA TYR A 421 -8.57 -14.70 23.32
C TYR A 421 -8.68 -15.11 21.85
N GLY A 422 -9.89 -15.47 21.43
CA GLY A 422 -10.21 -15.74 20.02
C GLY A 422 -9.99 -14.49 19.17
N ILE A 423 -10.52 -13.35 19.59
CA ILE A 423 -10.37 -12.06 18.90
C ILE A 423 -8.88 -11.70 18.77
N ALA A 424 -8.09 -11.86 19.84
CA ALA A 424 -6.65 -11.61 19.82
C ALA A 424 -5.88 -12.50 18.82
N SER A 425 -6.37 -13.72 18.55
CA SER A 425 -5.70 -14.73 17.72
C SER A 425 -6.12 -14.73 16.23
N VAL A 426 -7.28 -14.17 15.89
CA VAL A 426 -7.88 -14.24 14.54
C VAL A 426 -6.90 -13.86 13.45
N GLN A 427 -6.16 -12.76 13.62
CA GLN A 427 -5.23 -12.29 12.59
C GLN A 427 -4.08 -13.25 12.34
N ALA A 428 -3.52 -13.83 13.40
CA ALA A 428 -2.45 -14.83 13.28
C ALA A 428 -2.95 -16.11 12.61
N VAL A 429 -4.15 -16.58 12.94
CA VAL A 429 -4.78 -17.74 12.28
C VAL A 429 -5.04 -17.44 10.81
N ALA A 430 -5.52 -16.26 10.46
CA ALA A 430 -5.74 -15.85 9.07
C ALA A 430 -4.42 -15.82 8.27
N ASP A 431 -3.31 -15.40 8.88
CA ASP A 431 -1.99 -15.41 8.25
C ASP A 431 -1.52 -16.84 7.97
N ILE A 432 -1.76 -17.78 8.89
CA ILE A 432 -1.44 -19.22 8.70
C ILE A 432 -2.31 -19.82 7.57
N LEU A 433 -3.60 -19.52 7.53
CA LEU A 433 -4.49 -19.96 6.43
C LEU A 433 -4.07 -19.37 5.08
N SER A 434 -3.60 -18.12 5.09
CA SER A 434 -3.07 -17.47 3.88
C SER A 434 -1.82 -18.18 3.35
N LEU A 435 -1.00 -18.77 4.22
CA LEU A 435 0.12 -19.62 3.82
C LEU A 435 -0.34 -20.85 3.00
N ALA A 436 -1.40 -21.51 3.46
CA ALA A 436 -1.96 -22.67 2.76
C ALA A 436 -2.43 -22.32 1.34
N LEU A 437 -3.00 -21.12 1.14
CA LEU A 437 -3.36 -20.60 -0.19
C LEU A 437 -2.15 -20.18 -1.02
N ALA A 438 -1.09 -19.70 -0.39
CA ALA A 438 0.08 -19.19 -1.09
C ALA A 438 0.94 -20.32 -1.71
N ILE A 439 0.99 -21.50 -1.10
CA ILE A 439 1.79 -22.64 -1.58
C ILE A 439 1.38 -23.09 -2.99
N PRO A 440 0.10 -23.42 -3.28
CA PRO A 440 -0.31 -23.83 -4.62
C PRO A 440 -0.13 -22.74 -5.67
N ILE A 441 -0.34 -21.47 -5.29
CA ILE A 441 -0.11 -20.32 -6.18
C ILE A 441 1.37 -20.20 -6.53
N LEU A 442 2.29 -20.38 -5.57
CA LEU A 442 3.72 -20.38 -5.84
C LEU A 442 4.13 -21.52 -6.77
N ILE A 443 3.59 -22.72 -6.56
CA ILE A 443 3.86 -23.88 -7.44
C ILE A 443 3.42 -23.58 -8.87
N MET A 444 2.23 -22.98 -9.02
CA MET A 444 1.71 -22.54 -10.32
C MET A 444 2.64 -21.49 -10.97
N MET A 445 3.12 -20.53 -10.19
CA MET A 445 4.03 -19.47 -10.69
C MET A 445 5.38 -20.06 -11.11
N ARG A 446 5.95 -20.97 -10.34
CA ARG A 446 7.19 -21.68 -10.72
C ARG A 446 7.03 -22.49 -12.01
N LYS A 447 5.89 -23.19 -12.17
CA LYS A 447 5.57 -23.90 -13.44
C LYS A 447 5.46 -22.93 -14.61
N LYS A 448 4.78 -21.78 -14.42
CA LYS A 448 4.63 -20.73 -15.45
C LYS A 448 5.99 -20.18 -15.88
N ILE A 449 6.90 -19.89 -14.94
CA ILE A 449 8.25 -19.41 -15.23
C ILE A 449 9.04 -20.48 -16.02
N SER A 450 9.00 -21.75 -15.60
CA SER A 450 9.69 -22.85 -16.29
C SER A 450 9.13 -23.12 -17.69
N GLN A 451 7.83 -23.05 -17.89
CA GLN A 451 7.20 -23.19 -19.20
C GLN A 451 7.60 -22.05 -20.16
N ALA A 452 7.62 -20.82 -19.66
CA ALA A 452 8.03 -19.66 -20.46
C ALA A 452 9.50 -19.74 -20.88
N GLU A 453 10.36 -20.26 -20.01
CA GLU A 453 11.77 -20.50 -20.29
C GLU A 453 11.96 -21.59 -21.35
N LYS A 454 11.29 -22.73 -21.21
CA LYS A 454 11.34 -23.82 -22.21
C LYS A 454 10.85 -23.35 -23.59
N ALA A 455 9.78 -22.53 -23.63
CA ALA A 455 9.27 -21.95 -24.86
C ALA A 455 10.28 -20.99 -25.55
N LEU A 456 11.09 -20.26 -24.75
CA LEU A 456 12.16 -19.41 -25.27
C LEU A 456 13.24 -20.25 -25.96
N PHE A 457 13.75 -21.30 -25.31
CA PHE A 457 14.77 -22.18 -25.88
C PHE A 457 14.28 -22.94 -27.13
N ALA A 458 13.02 -23.43 -27.11
CA ALA A 458 12.42 -24.08 -28.29
C ALA A 458 12.29 -23.12 -29.48
N GLY A 459 11.96 -21.85 -29.24
CA GLY A 459 11.88 -20.83 -30.29
C GLY A 459 13.25 -20.36 -30.84
N GLU A 460 14.31 -20.45 -30.03
CA GLU A 460 15.69 -20.18 -30.45
C GLU A 460 16.27 -21.34 -31.29
N THR A 461 16.02 -22.58 -30.89
CA THR A 461 16.44 -23.78 -31.69
C THR A 461 15.74 -23.83 -33.02
N ALA A 462 14.48 -23.45 -33.15
CA ALA A 462 13.75 -23.38 -34.42
C ALA A 462 14.20 -22.26 -35.36
N LYS A 463 14.96 -21.27 -34.88
CA LYS A 463 15.53 -20.19 -35.71
C LYS A 463 16.94 -20.50 -36.22
N ILE A 464 17.60 -21.48 -35.65
CA ILE A 464 18.97 -21.90 -35.99
C ILE A 464 18.94 -23.11 -36.93
N SER A 465 17.84 -23.86 -36.98
CA SER A 465 17.55 -24.90 -38.00
C SER A 465 16.83 -24.32 -39.21
#